data_7a64d5c60ff202f0cce4dfa35fae1508
#
_entry.id   7a64d5c60ff202f0cce4dfa35fae1508
#
_cell.length_a   1.000
_cell.length_b   1.000
_cell.length_c   1.000
_cell.angle_alpha   90.00
_cell.angle_beta   90.00
_cell.angle_gamma   90.00
#
_symmetry.space_group_name_H-M   'P 1'
#
loop_
_entity.id
_entity.type
_entity.pdbx_description
1 polymer ?
#
loop_
_entity_poly.entity_id
_entity_poly.type
_entity_poly.pdbx_seq_one_letter_code
_entity_poly.pdbx_strand_id
1 'polypeptide(L)'
;MTQTEQNQIREFADKRSKRAEAILQRGSPETLDEFTYLVPSQFDSTKKYRVTHIDSYSCECQDFERRCNGKGLYCKHIKAILLFEKLKVSYELEQNPIKKELDLMIEKPLDDCCPYCASKEIIKFGVRQTVIGEKQRFNCKDCKKKFVLSPIPKIKGNAKLVCLAMDCFYRGLSYRDISAQFKQFYNLDISYVTIRNWVLKFSQVMNKYAKTIQPKEVSNVWNADETMIRTKKGNRKKGADYEYVWNVMDNKTKFLLASVNSGHGRSSKDAQNVMEEAYEQNGKIPYQIITDRYSGYQKGIAKTFRNWGAERKVKHTSILGKRKEINNNVVENHHTHQKEFHKVRRGVNEVQTYQDGFKVFHNFVRKGVKDKQTPAERCGIGVKGNSWETMLLNSIKNQKVLKEVSHG
;
A
#
# COMPACT_ATOMS: atom_id res chain seq x y z
N MET A 1 -23.29 16.03 32.29
CA MET A 1 -22.04 15.76 33.06
C MET A 1 -21.38 17.08 33.40
N THR A 2 -21.13 17.34 34.65
CA THR A 2 -20.46 18.56 35.13
C THR A 2 -18.95 18.46 34.88
N GLN A 3 -18.26 19.60 34.81
CA GLN A 3 -16.79 19.67 34.64
C GLN A 3 -16.03 18.88 35.73
N THR A 4 -16.61 18.85 36.95
CA THR A 4 -16.10 18.08 38.08
C THR A 4 -16.19 16.57 37.86
N GLU A 5 -17.29 16.08 37.30
CA GLU A 5 -17.48 14.67 36.96
C GLU A 5 -16.51 14.24 35.84
N GLN A 6 -16.29 15.09 34.83
CA GLN A 6 -15.32 14.83 33.76
C GLN A 6 -13.87 14.78 34.28
N ASN A 7 -13.51 15.62 35.22
CA ASN A 7 -12.18 15.62 35.84
C ASN A 7 -11.96 14.38 36.71
N GLN A 8 -12.96 13.94 37.47
CA GLN A 8 -12.88 12.70 38.23
C GLN A 8 -12.73 11.47 37.34
N ILE A 9 -13.46 11.40 36.23
CA ILE A 9 -13.35 10.30 35.26
C ILE A 9 -11.95 10.26 34.64
N ARG A 10 -11.36 11.42 34.31
CA ARG A 10 -9.98 11.50 33.76
C ARG A 10 -8.94 11.04 34.79
N GLU A 11 -9.05 11.44 36.03
CA GLU A 11 -8.15 11.03 37.13
C GLU A 11 -8.23 9.52 37.41
N PHE A 12 -9.43 8.94 37.42
CA PHE A 12 -9.61 7.49 37.53
C PHE A 12 -9.07 6.72 36.33
N ALA A 13 -9.18 7.27 35.12
CA ALA A 13 -8.61 6.67 33.90
C ALA A 13 -7.08 6.64 33.97
N ASP A 14 -6.44 7.69 34.48
CA ASP A 14 -4.99 7.77 34.61
C ASP A 14 -4.43 6.81 35.68
N LYS A 15 -5.07 6.71 36.82
CA LYS A 15 -4.71 5.74 37.87
C LYS A 15 -4.83 4.27 37.40
N ARG A 16 -5.80 3.93 36.57
CA ARG A 16 -5.95 2.59 35.98
C ARG A 16 -4.89 2.30 34.94
N SER A 17 -4.46 3.30 34.18
CA SER A 17 -3.38 3.16 33.19
C SER A 17 -2.04 2.84 33.88
N LYS A 18 -1.66 3.59 34.90
CA LYS A 18 -0.44 3.31 35.71
C LYS A 18 -0.46 1.91 36.35
N ARG A 19 -1.63 1.46 36.79
CA ARG A 19 -1.78 0.10 37.32
C ARG A 19 -1.71 -0.99 36.24
N ALA A 20 -2.12 -0.70 35.03
CA ALA A 20 -1.99 -1.59 33.88
C ALA A 20 -0.50 -1.77 33.49
N GLU A 21 0.28 -0.70 33.48
CA GLU A 21 1.73 -0.75 33.27
C GLU A 21 2.43 -1.60 34.35
N ALA A 22 2.06 -1.42 35.62
CA ALA A 22 2.59 -2.22 36.73
C ALA A 22 2.24 -3.71 36.62
N ILE A 23 1.12 -4.08 36.01
CA ILE A 23 0.76 -5.48 35.70
C ILE A 23 1.74 -6.03 34.65
N LEU A 24 1.99 -5.30 33.57
CA LEU A 24 2.87 -5.74 32.50
C LEU A 24 4.35 -5.86 32.92
N GLN A 25 4.80 -5.07 33.89
CA GLN A 25 6.12 -5.20 34.49
C GLN A 25 6.29 -6.50 35.29
N ARG A 26 5.22 -7.10 35.78
CA ARG A 26 5.23 -8.37 36.56
C ARG A 26 5.07 -9.61 35.69
N GLY A 27 4.44 -9.46 34.53
CA GLY A 27 4.25 -10.56 33.61
C GLY A 27 3.35 -10.20 32.43
N SER A 28 3.58 -10.84 31.31
CA SER A 28 2.77 -10.66 30.10
C SER A 28 1.42 -11.39 30.21
N PRO A 29 0.33 -10.86 29.65
CA PRO A 29 -0.90 -11.60 29.46
C PRO A 29 -0.69 -12.86 28.62
N GLU A 30 -1.30 -13.95 29.01
CA GLU A 30 -1.32 -15.20 28.23
C GLU A 30 -2.55 -15.20 27.33
N THR A 31 -2.37 -15.49 26.04
CA THR A 31 -3.46 -15.65 25.09
C THR A 31 -3.91 -17.10 25.11
N LEU A 32 -5.17 -17.37 25.47
CA LEU A 32 -5.76 -18.71 25.45
C LEU A 32 -6.34 -19.04 24.07
N ASP A 33 -7.02 -18.08 23.44
CA ASP A 33 -7.60 -18.18 22.11
C ASP A 33 -7.70 -16.78 21.48
N GLU A 34 -8.32 -16.67 20.30
CA GLU A 34 -8.46 -15.41 19.54
C GLU A 34 -9.16 -14.28 20.33
N PHE A 35 -9.98 -14.64 21.35
CA PHE A 35 -10.85 -13.70 22.07
C PHE A 35 -10.58 -13.68 23.57
N THR A 36 -9.70 -14.55 24.11
CA THR A 36 -9.56 -14.76 25.55
C THR A 36 -8.12 -14.63 26.02
N TYR A 37 -7.93 -13.83 27.08
CA TYR A 37 -6.63 -13.57 27.71
C TYR A 37 -6.69 -13.88 29.22
N LEU A 38 -5.59 -14.39 29.78
CA LEU A 38 -5.35 -14.46 31.21
C LEU A 38 -4.36 -13.39 31.63
N VAL A 39 -4.80 -12.43 32.40
CA VAL A 39 -4.03 -11.27 32.84
C VAL A 39 -3.58 -11.45 34.26
N PRO A 40 -2.28 -11.33 34.60
CA PRO A 40 -1.80 -11.43 35.98
C PRO A 40 -2.44 -10.38 36.90
N SER A 41 -2.60 -10.74 38.18
CA SER A 41 -3.02 -9.78 39.21
C SER A 41 -1.87 -8.79 39.49
N GLN A 42 -2.25 -7.56 39.85
CA GLN A 42 -1.27 -6.55 40.26
C GLN A 42 -0.57 -6.87 41.58
N PHE A 43 -1.24 -7.60 42.48
CA PHE A 43 -0.78 -7.80 43.87
C PHE A 43 -0.47 -9.25 44.23
N ASP A 44 -1.07 -10.21 43.53
CA ASP A 44 -0.95 -11.65 43.79
C ASP A 44 -0.43 -12.34 42.54
N SER A 45 0.78 -12.87 42.61
CA SER A 45 1.45 -13.53 41.48
C SER A 45 0.80 -14.86 41.05
N THR A 46 0.01 -15.45 41.96
CA THR A 46 -0.67 -16.73 41.66
C THR A 46 -2.03 -16.53 41.01
N LYS A 47 -2.58 -15.33 41.10
CA LYS A 47 -3.93 -15.01 40.59
C LYS A 47 -3.89 -14.39 39.22
N LYS A 48 -4.68 -14.95 38.31
CA LYS A 48 -4.92 -14.38 36.98
C LYS A 48 -6.41 -14.07 36.80
N TYR A 49 -6.72 -13.06 35.98
CA TYR A 49 -8.09 -12.66 35.64
C TYR A 49 -8.33 -12.93 34.15
N ARG A 50 -9.46 -13.58 33.87
CA ARG A 50 -9.89 -13.78 32.49
C ARG A 50 -10.47 -12.50 31.94
N VAL A 51 -10.03 -12.15 30.73
CA VAL A 51 -10.56 -11.04 29.95
C VAL A 51 -10.95 -11.58 28.58
N THR A 52 -12.17 -11.26 28.15
CA THR A 52 -12.70 -11.66 26.84
C THR A 52 -13.00 -10.45 25.99
N HIS A 53 -12.87 -10.59 24.66
CA HIS A 53 -13.16 -9.57 23.67
C HIS A 53 -13.85 -10.19 22.46
N ILE A 54 -15.19 -10.36 22.53
CA ILE A 54 -16.01 -10.84 21.39
C ILE A 54 -16.61 -9.64 20.68
N ASP A 55 -17.64 -9.01 21.24
CA ASP A 55 -18.23 -7.76 20.75
C ASP A 55 -17.73 -6.54 21.54
N SER A 56 -17.42 -6.75 22.80
CA SER A 56 -16.86 -5.75 23.72
C SER A 56 -15.93 -6.43 24.72
N TYR A 57 -15.05 -5.63 25.36
CA TYR A 57 -14.18 -6.15 26.42
C TYR A 57 -14.97 -6.43 27.69
N SER A 58 -14.76 -7.60 28.28
CA SER A 58 -15.27 -8.04 29.56
C SER A 58 -14.14 -8.57 30.45
N CYS A 59 -14.26 -8.48 31.79
CA CYS A 59 -13.25 -8.92 32.74
C CYS A 59 -13.89 -9.44 34.03
N GLU A 60 -13.40 -10.56 34.56
CA GLU A 60 -13.89 -11.18 35.82
C GLU A 60 -13.50 -10.42 37.11
N CYS A 61 -12.82 -9.27 37.04
CA CYS A 61 -12.39 -8.54 38.21
C CYS A 61 -13.48 -7.70 38.81
N GLN A 62 -13.53 -7.55 40.15
CA GLN A 62 -14.52 -6.74 40.88
C GLN A 62 -14.56 -5.27 40.44
N ASP A 63 -13.42 -4.68 40.00
CA ASP A 63 -13.42 -3.29 39.48
C ASP A 63 -14.17 -3.18 38.18
N PHE A 64 -14.07 -4.19 37.27
CA PHE A 64 -14.86 -4.20 36.06
C PHE A 64 -16.36 -4.36 36.39
N GLU A 65 -16.70 -5.36 37.16
CA GLU A 65 -18.07 -5.70 37.49
C GLU A 65 -18.80 -4.54 38.16
N ARG A 66 -18.19 -3.89 39.19
CA ARG A 66 -18.83 -2.84 39.96
C ARG A 66 -18.74 -1.44 39.35
N ARG A 67 -17.70 -1.13 38.57
CA ARG A 67 -17.38 0.25 38.16
C ARG A 67 -17.27 0.49 36.67
N CYS A 68 -17.07 -0.54 35.89
CA CYS A 68 -16.79 -0.39 34.45
C CYS A 68 -17.90 -0.94 33.58
N ASN A 69 -18.51 -2.07 33.96
CA ASN A 69 -19.52 -2.77 33.17
C ASN A 69 -20.73 -1.86 32.86
N GLY A 70 -21.14 -1.80 31.61
CA GLY A 70 -22.22 -0.97 31.09
C GLY A 70 -21.94 0.54 31.05
N LYS A 71 -20.72 1.01 31.44
CA LYS A 71 -20.38 2.44 31.52
C LYS A 71 -19.35 2.88 30.49
N GLY A 72 -18.97 2.02 29.53
CA GLY A 72 -17.94 2.33 28.54
C GLY A 72 -16.54 2.55 29.14
N LEU A 73 -16.28 2.06 30.37
CA LEU A 73 -15.02 2.21 31.08
C LEU A 73 -14.25 0.88 31.09
N TYR A 74 -12.92 0.96 31.05
CA TYR A 74 -12.02 -0.21 31.12
C TYR A 74 -11.37 -0.31 32.49
N CYS A 75 -11.34 -1.52 33.07
CA CYS A 75 -10.53 -1.80 34.26
C CYS A 75 -9.03 -1.90 33.92
N LYS A 76 -8.18 -1.98 34.94
CA LYS A 76 -6.74 -2.10 34.77
C LYS A 76 -6.29 -3.32 33.94
N HIS A 77 -7.01 -4.46 34.01
CA HIS A 77 -6.66 -5.68 33.28
C HIS A 77 -6.96 -5.55 31.77
N ILE A 78 -8.10 -4.97 31.39
CA ILE A 78 -8.41 -4.66 29.99
C ILE A 78 -7.39 -3.65 29.42
N LYS A 79 -7.06 -2.61 30.20
CA LYS A 79 -6.03 -1.65 29.80
C LYS A 79 -4.64 -2.29 29.65
N ALA A 80 -4.30 -3.30 30.47
CA ALA A 80 -3.07 -4.04 30.34
C ALA A 80 -3.01 -4.83 29.01
N ILE A 81 -4.13 -5.43 28.58
CA ILE A 81 -4.20 -6.09 27.26
C ILE A 81 -4.02 -5.09 26.12
N LEU A 82 -4.75 -3.98 26.13
CA LEU A 82 -4.65 -2.94 25.11
C LEU A 82 -3.21 -2.40 24.99
N LEU A 83 -2.53 -2.24 26.12
CA LEU A 83 -1.13 -1.82 26.13
C LEU A 83 -0.20 -2.93 25.65
N PHE A 84 -0.43 -4.17 26.03
CA PHE A 84 0.34 -5.34 25.60
C PHE A 84 0.24 -5.57 24.08
N GLU A 85 -0.95 -5.52 23.52
CA GLU A 85 -1.17 -5.62 22.08
C GLU A 85 -0.47 -4.48 21.32
N LYS A 86 -0.53 -3.26 21.84
CA LYS A 86 0.16 -2.11 21.27
C LYS A 86 1.69 -2.30 21.30
N LEU A 87 2.25 -2.80 22.38
CA LEU A 87 3.68 -3.11 22.52
C LEU A 87 4.10 -4.26 21.62
N LYS A 88 3.28 -5.32 21.53
CA LYS A 88 3.51 -6.47 20.64
C LYS A 88 3.57 -6.03 19.17
N VAL A 89 2.62 -5.21 18.72
CA VAL A 89 2.61 -4.64 17.37
C VAL A 89 3.85 -3.75 17.15
N SER A 90 4.24 -2.94 18.13
CA SER A 90 5.45 -2.11 18.04
C SER A 90 6.72 -2.97 17.95
N TYR A 91 6.83 -4.03 18.74
CA TYR A 91 7.95 -4.95 18.71
C TYR A 91 8.03 -5.72 17.39
N GLU A 92 6.92 -6.24 16.87
CA GLU A 92 6.84 -6.91 15.57
C GLU A 92 7.21 -5.95 14.42
N LEU A 93 6.83 -4.67 14.53
CA LEU A 93 7.20 -3.62 13.59
C LEU A 93 8.71 -3.34 13.61
N GLU A 94 9.34 -3.35 14.79
CA GLU A 94 10.78 -3.12 14.94
C GLU A 94 11.64 -4.28 14.43
N GLN A 95 11.16 -5.53 14.53
CA GLN A 95 11.87 -6.72 14.07
C GLN A 95 11.83 -6.91 12.54
N ASN A 96 10.99 -6.17 11.81
CA ASN A 96 10.91 -6.29 10.35
C ASN A 96 11.88 -5.30 9.67
N PRO A 97 13.01 -5.77 9.10
CA PRO A 97 14.05 -4.90 8.54
C PRO A 97 13.56 -4.06 7.34
N ILE A 98 12.57 -4.56 6.56
CA ILE A 98 11.99 -3.79 5.45
C ILE A 98 11.10 -2.66 5.97
N LYS A 99 10.29 -2.91 7.00
CA LYS A 99 9.51 -1.87 7.67
C LYS A 99 10.43 -0.77 8.20
N LYS A 100 11.54 -1.16 8.83
CA LYS A 100 12.54 -0.22 9.38
C LYS A 100 13.21 0.61 8.29
N GLU A 101 13.51 0.02 7.14
CA GLU A 101 14.13 0.72 6.00
C GLU A 101 13.18 1.72 5.34
N LEU A 102 11.91 1.35 5.12
CA LEU A 102 10.87 2.25 4.64
C LEU A 102 10.55 3.36 5.65
N ASP A 103 10.54 3.05 6.93
CA ASP A 103 10.32 4.00 8.01
C ASP A 103 11.45 5.04 8.11
N LEU A 104 12.70 4.62 7.99
CA LEU A 104 13.86 5.52 7.93
C LEU A 104 13.80 6.46 6.71
N MET A 105 13.26 6.00 5.59
CA MET A 105 13.05 6.83 4.40
C MET A 105 11.98 7.92 4.59
N ILE A 106 10.99 7.69 5.47
CA ILE A 106 9.91 8.65 5.76
C ILE A 106 10.37 9.72 6.76
N GLU A 107 11.16 9.34 7.76
CA GLU A 107 11.57 10.20 8.88
C GLU A 107 12.66 11.22 8.53
N LYS A 108 13.36 11.05 7.40
CA LYS A 108 14.29 12.10 6.94
C LYS A 108 13.50 13.26 6.37
N PRO A 109 13.53 14.46 6.99
CA PRO A 109 13.00 15.65 6.37
C PRO A 109 13.61 15.80 4.98
N LEU A 110 12.82 16.26 4.03
CA LEU A 110 13.35 16.72 2.75
C LEU A 110 14.40 17.77 3.08
N ASP A 111 15.63 17.51 2.70
CA ASP A 111 16.74 18.41 2.96
C ASP A 111 16.32 19.82 2.55
N ASP A 112 16.50 20.79 3.46
CA ASP A 112 16.32 22.22 3.18
C ASP A 112 17.44 22.67 2.25
N CYS A 113 17.42 22.14 1.02
CA CYS A 113 18.43 22.40 0.00
C CYS A 113 17.80 22.80 -1.33
N CYS A 114 18.58 23.40 -2.18
CA CYS A 114 18.19 23.77 -3.53
C CYS A 114 17.83 22.52 -4.37
N PRO A 115 16.62 22.42 -4.96
CA PRO A 115 16.23 21.25 -5.77
C PRO A 115 16.92 21.18 -7.14
N TYR A 116 17.82 22.14 -7.46
CA TYR A 116 18.53 22.21 -8.73
C TYR A 116 20.02 21.87 -8.63
N CYS A 117 20.67 22.25 -7.53
CA CYS A 117 22.11 22.05 -7.31
C CYS A 117 22.45 21.45 -5.93
N ALA A 118 21.44 21.05 -5.17
CA ALA A 118 21.56 20.47 -3.83
C ALA A 118 22.26 21.37 -2.77
N SER A 119 22.57 22.64 -3.10
CA SER A 119 23.19 23.60 -2.16
C SER A 119 22.27 23.87 -0.98
N LYS A 120 22.86 23.96 0.23
CA LYS A 120 22.19 24.40 1.47
C LYS A 120 22.11 25.92 1.59
N GLU A 121 22.87 26.66 0.77
CA GLU A 121 22.91 28.13 0.76
C GLU A 121 21.67 28.71 0.10
N ILE A 122 20.53 28.65 0.81
CA ILE A 122 19.26 29.17 0.36
C ILE A 122 18.76 30.29 1.27
N ILE A 123 18.19 31.33 0.68
CA ILE A 123 17.60 32.46 1.40
C ILE A 123 16.13 32.63 1.08
N LYS A 124 15.33 33.13 2.02
CA LYS A 124 13.92 33.45 1.80
C LYS A 124 13.82 34.56 0.75
N PHE A 125 12.90 34.41 -0.21
CA PHE A 125 12.69 35.34 -1.33
C PHE A 125 11.20 35.65 -1.50
N GLY A 126 10.59 36.24 -0.49
CA GLY A 126 9.17 36.62 -0.51
C GLY A 126 8.20 35.43 -0.52
N VAL A 127 6.92 35.75 -0.57
CA VAL A 127 5.81 34.77 -0.53
C VAL A 127 5.10 34.78 -1.87
N ARG A 128 4.56 33.62 -2.28
CA ARG A 128 3.72 33.45 -3.46
C ARG A 128 2.34 32.98 -3.06
N GLN A 129 1.31 33.71 -3.49
CA GLN A 129 -0.09 33.25 -3.41
C GLN A 129 -0.33 32.11 -4.40
N THR A 130 -0.96 31.04 -3.94
CA THR A 130 -1.35 29.88 -4.76
C THR A 130 -2.78 29.46 -4.41
N VAL A 131 -3.41 28.62 -5.24
CA VAL A 131 -4.75 28.08 -5.01
C VAL A 131 -4.88 27.33 -3.66
N ILE A 132 -3.78 26.83 -3.11
CA ILE A 132 -3.71 26.11 -1.82
C ILE A 132 -3.12 26.96 -0.68
N GLY A 133 -3.15 28.30 -0.83
CA GLY A 133 -2.63 29.26 0.16
C GLY A 133 -1.24 29.80 -0.16
N GLU A 134 -0.69 30.51 0.80
CA GLU A 134 0.62 31.15 0.70
C GLU A 134 1.76 30.14 0.73
N LYS A 135 2.77 30.33 -0.12
CA LYS A 135 4.00 29.53 -0.13
C LYS A 135 5.24 30.41 -0.07
N GLN A 136 6.12 30.11 0.91
CA GLN A 136 7.42 30.76 1.00
C GLN A 136 8.28 30.39 -0.21
N ARG A 137 8.81 31.39 -0.91
CA ARG A 137 9.81 31.21 -1.98
C ARG A 137 11.21 31.32 -1.40
N PHE A 138 12.13 30.63 -2.05
CA PHE A 138 13.55 30.64 -1.74
C PHE A 138 14.36 30.97 -2.98
N ASN A 139 15.53 31.54 -2.79
CA ASN A 139 16.54 31.79 -3.84
C ASN A 139 17.83 31.05 -3.40
N CYS A 140 18.39 30.26 -4.29
CA CYS A 140 19.70 29.64 -4.06
C CYS A 140 20.81 30.64 -4.31
N LYS A 141 21.75 30.76 -3.38
CA LYS A 141 22.89 31.67 -3.54
C LYS A 141 23.88 31.19 -4.62
N ASP A 142 23.98 29.86 -4.83
CA ASP A 142 24.93 29.26 -5.77
C ASP A 142 24.41 29.27 -7.19
N CYS A 143 23.30 28.59 -7.47
CA CYS A 143 22.76 28.50 -8.83
C CYS A 143 21.78 29.63 -9.20
N LYS A 144 21.52 30.58 -8.28
CA LYS A 144 20.63 31.75 -8.46
C LYS A 144 19.17 31.41 -8.85
N LYS A 145 18.77 30.15 -8.80
CA LYS A 145 17.41 29.72 -9.12
C LYS A 145 16.45 29.93 -7.97
N LYS A 146 15.24 30.42 -8.31
CA LYS A 146 14.14 30.65 -7.36
C LYS A 146 13.22 29.45 -7.34
N PHE A 147 12.80 29.00 -6.14
CA PHE A 147 11.95 27.82 -5.95
C PHE A 147 11.10 27.92 -4.68
N VAL A 148 10.21 26.94 -4.50
CA VAL A 148 9.45 26.71 -3.27
C VAL A 148 9.92 25.37 -2.73
N LEU A 149 10.23 25.28 -1.45
CA LEU A 149 10.48 24.01 -0.78
C LEU A 149 9.17 23.21 -0.76
N SER A 150 9.16 22.14 -1.50
CA SER A 150 8.03 21.23 -1.60
C SER A 150 8.56 19.80 -1.71
N PRO A 151 7.94 18.84 -0.99
CA PRO A 151 8.28 17.44 -1.14
C PRO A 151 8.20 16.97 -2.59
N ILE A 152 7.31 17.58 -3.36
CA ILE A 152 7.12 17.28 -4.78
C ILE A 152 7.44 18.55 -5.60
N PRO A 153 8.59 18.59 -6.29
CA PRO A 153 8.95 19.76 -7.08
C PRO A 153 8.03 19.91 -8.31
N LYS A 154 7.77 21.16 -8.67
CA LYS A 154 7.07 21.56 -9.91
C LYS A 154 5.62 21.04 -10.04
N ILE A 155 4.86 20.94 -8.94
CA ILE A 155 3.43 20.66 -9.00
C ILE A 155 2.60 21.85 -8.50
N LYS A 156 1.38 22.00 -9.08
CA LYS A 156 0.34 22.88 -8.57
C LYS A 156 -0.45 22.14 -7.50
N GLY A 157 0.02 22.10 -6.27
CA GLY A 157 -0.65 21.35 -5.20
C GLY A 157 0.33 20.96 -4.09
N ASN A 158 -0.10 20.09 -3.21
CA ASN A 158 0.72 19.46 -2.20
C ASN A 158 0.63 17.92 -2.32
N ALA A 159 1.50 17.21 -1.59
CA ALA A 159 1.55 15.75 -1.62
C ALA A 159 0.21 15.11 -1.23
N LYS A 160 -0.47 15.65 -0.21
CA LYS A 160 -1.76 15.11 0.27
C LYS A 160 -2.86 15.20 -0.78
N LEU A 161 -2.96 16.34 -1.51
CA LEU A 161 -3.95 16.49 -2.59
C LEU A 161 -3.67 15.55 -3.75
N VAL A 162 -2.40 15.34 -4.11
CA VAL A 162 -2.02 14.37 -5.13
C VAL A 162 -2.42 12.96 -4.68
N CYS A 163 -2.10 12.59 -3.45
CA CYS A 163 -2.45 11.27 -2.88
C CYS A 163 -3.96 11.07 -2.82
N LEU A 164 -4.73 12.08 -2.40
CA LEU A 164 -6.19 12.03 -2.40
C LEU A 164 -6.75 11.85 -3.81
N ALA A 165 -6.21 12.58 -4.80
CA ALA A 165 -6.61 12.41 -6.20
C ALA A 165 -6.30 11.01 -6.72
N MET A 166 -5.13 10.45 -6.38
CA MET A 166 -4.75 9.07 -6.73
C MET A 166 -5.71 8.06 -6.11
N ASP A 167 -5.99 8.19 -4.81
CA ASP A 167 -6.89 7.26 -4.11
C ASP A 167 -8.30 7.30 -4.69
N CYS A 168 -8.89 8.49 -4.86
CA CYS A 168 -10.20 8.67 -5.47
C CYS A 168 -10.24 8.08 -6.89
N PHE A 169 -9.20 8.32 -7.69
CA PHE A 169 -9.13 7.83 -9.05
C PHE A 169 -9.08 6.29 -9.11
N TYR A 170 -8.20 5.65 -8.33
CA TYR A 170 -8.07 4.19 -8.33
C TYR A 170 -9.22 3.47 -7.62
N ARG A 171 -10.04 4.20 -6.85
CA ARG A 171 -11.35 3.73 -6.34
C ARG A 171 -12.50 3.92 -7.33
N GLY A 172 -12.26 4.48 -8.50
CA GLY A 172 -13.25 4.50 -9.59
C GLY A 172 -13.81 5.87 -9.96
N LEU A 173 -13.47 6.96 -9.26
CA LEU A 173 -13.97 8.29 -9.63
C LEU A 173 -13.34 8.79 -10.94
N SER A 174 -14.08 9.59 -11.69
CA SER A 174 -13.55 10.28 -12.85
C SER A 174 -12.73 11.51 -12.45
N TYR A 175 -11.86 11.99 -13.34
CA TYR A 175 -11.10 13.24 -13.10
C TYR A 175 -11.99 14.45 -12.84
N ARG A 176 -13.19 14.51 -13.47
CA ARG A 176 -14.15 15.59 -13.28
C ARG A 176 -14.83 15.50 -11.92
N ASP A 177 -15.18 14.29 -11.47
CA ASP A 177 -15.78 14.07 -10.15
C ASP A 177 -14.78 14.44 -9.03
N ILE A 178 -13.50 14.08 -9.19
CA ILE A 178 -12.44 14.47 -8.24
C ILE A 178 -12.28 15.99 -8.22
N SER A 179 -12.29 16.67 -9.39
CA SER A 179 -12.25 18.12 -9.47
C SER A 179 -13.45 18.77 -8.76
N ALA A 180 -14.65 18.24 -8.97
CA ALA A 180 -15.88 18.70 -8.32
C ALA A 180 -15.81 18.51 -6.79
N GLN A 181 -15.31 17.36 -6.31
CA GLN A 181 -15.11 17.11 -4.87
C GLN A 181 -14.09 18.07 -4.25
N PHE A 182 -12.98 18.36 -4.94
CA PHE A 182 -12.01 19.32 -4.44
C PHE A 182 -12.60 20.72 -4.29
N LYS A 183 -13.45 21.14 -5.23
CA LYS A 183 -14.16 22.41 -5.15
C LYS A 183 -15.20 22.41 -4.02
N GLN A 184 -16.02 21.36 -3.93
CA GLN A 184 -17.11 21.26 -2.96
C GLN A 184 -16.64 21.16 -1.52
N PHE A 185 -15.66 20.29 -1.22
CA PHE A 185 -15.26 19.98 0.16
C PHE A 185 -14.09 20.83 0.66
N TYR A 186 -13.23 21.31 -0.25
CA TYR A 186 -11.99 22.00 0.13
C TYR A 186 -11.93 23.45 -0.42
N ASN A 187 -12.96 23.89 -1.17
CA ASN A 187 -12.96 25.17 -1.88
C ASN A 187 -11.73 25.36 -2.77
N LEU A 188 -11.23 24.28 -3.38
CA LEU A 188 -10.05 24.27 -4.24
C LEU A 188 -10.46 24.12 -5.71
N ASP A 189 -10.19 25.13 -6.51
CA ASP A 189 -10.43 25.07 -7.95
C ASP A 189 -9.22 24.44 -8.68
N ILE A 190 -9.20 23.12 -8.73
CA ILE A 190 -8.17 22.31 -9.42
C ILE A 190 -8.81 21.67 -10.65
N SER A 191 -8.32 22.04 -11.83
CA SER A 191 -8.87 21.52 -13.08
C SER A 191 -8.68 19.99 -13.22
N TYR A 192 -9.65 19.32 -13.83
CA TYR A 192 -9.57 17.88 -14.12
C TYR A 192 -8.33 17.51 -14.96
N VAL A 193 -7.81 18.44 -15.79
CA VAL A 193 -6.57 18.26 -16.55
C VAL A 193 -5.36 18.16 -15.62
N THR A 194 -5.31 19.00 -14.60
CA THR A 194 -4.25 18.95 -13.56
C THR A 194 -4.27 17.61 -12.82
N ILE A 195 -5.45 17.14 -12.43
CA ILE A 195 -5.66 15.85 -11.75
C ILE A 195 -5.21 14.71 -12.67
N ARG A 196 -5.62 14.73 -13.95
CA ARG A 196 -5.16 13.73 -14.94
C ARG A 196 -3.63 13.69 -15.03
N ASN A 197 -3.00 14.84 -15.12
CA ASN A 197 -1.54 14.93 -15.22
C ASN A 197 -0.85 14.38 -13.94
N TRP A 198 -1.42 14.61 -12.76
CA TRP A 198 -0.92 13.99 -11.53
C TRP A 198 -1.02 12.48 -11.58
N VAL A 199 -2.20 11.95 -11.91
CA VAL A 199 -2.43 10.50 -11.98
C VAL A 199 -1.47 9.85 -12.96
N LEU A 200 -1.37 10.34 -14.19
CA LEU A 200 -0.48 9.75 -15.20
C LEU A 200 0.99 9.80 -14.78
N LYS A 201 1.45 10.96 -14.31
CA LYS A 201 2.85 11.13 -13.89
C LYS A 201 3.21 10.24 -12.71
N PHE A 202 2.42 10.30 -11.64
CA PHE A 202 2.78 9.64 -10.39
C PHE A 202 2.50 8.14 -10.40
N SER A 203 1.60 7.64 -11.25
CA SER A 203 1.45 6.21 -11.49
C SER A 203 2.75 5.59 -11.99
N GLN A 204 3.37 6.19 -13.00
CA GLN A 204 4.64 5.71 -13.55
C GLN A 204 5.80 5.85 -12.55
N VAL A 205 5.88 7.00 -11.86
CA VAL A 205 6.95 7.28 -10.89
C VAL A 205 6.91 6.31 -9.72
N MET A 206 5.72 6.10 -9.15
CA MET A 206 5.55 5.17 -8.03
C MET A 206 5.73 3.71 -8.44
N ASN A 207 5.30 3.30 -9.65
CA ASN A 207 5.53 1.94 -10.11
C ASN A 207 7.01 1.64 -10.34
N LYS A 208 7.79 2.60 -10.88
CA LYS A 208 9.24 2.46 -10.98
C LYS A 208 9.89 2.22 -9.61
N TYR A 209 9.47 2.97 -8.60
CA TYR A 209 9.92 2.74 -7.23
C TYR A 209 9.44 1.39 -6.68
N ALA A 210 8.17 1.04 -6.88
CA ALA A 210 7.62 -0.23 -6.43
C ALA A 210 8.38 -1.45 -6.99
N LYS A 211 8.89 -1.36 -8.23
CA LYS A 211 9.73 -2.40 -8.84
C LYS A 211 11.08 -2.59 -8.13
N THR A 212 11.58 -1.59 -7.40
CA THR A 212 12.82 -1.73 -6.60
C THR A 212 12.59 -2.40 -5.24
N ILE A 213 11.33 -2.57 -4.83
CA ILE A 213 10.97 -3.19 -3.56
C ILE A 213 10.76 -4.69 -3.80
N GLN A 214 11.69 -5.51 -3.33
CA GLN A 214 11.56 -6.96 -3.45
C GLN A 214 10.73 -7.55 -2.29
N PRO A 215 9.65 -8.29 -2.59
CA PRO A 215 8.88 -8.97 -1.57
C PRO A 215 9.67 -10.16 -1.00
N LYS A 216 9.67 -10.35 0.32
CA LYS A 216 10.41 -11.44 0.99
C LYS A 216 9.59 -12.72 1.14
N GLU A 217 8.30 -12.60 1.39
CA GLU A 217 7.39 -13.70 1.72
C GLU A 217 6.45 -14.04 0.56
N VAL A 218 6.99 -14.14 -0.66
CA VAL A 218 6.25 -14.65 -1.82
C VAL A 218 6.23 -16.17 -1.78
N SER A 219 5.08 -16.78 -2.09
CA SER A 219 4.97 -18.22 -2.20
C SER A 219 5.70 -18.73 -3.45
N ASN A 220 5.91 -20.05 -3.49
CA ASN A 220 6.53 -20.68 -4.66
C ASN A 220 5.51 -21.01 -5.79
N VAL A 221 4.28 -20.51 -5.69
CA VAL A 221 3.20 -20.74 -6.67
C VAL A 221 2.68 -19.42 -7.20
N TRP A 222 2.74 -19.25 -8.52
CA TRP A 222 2.22 -18.07 -9.20
C TRP A 222 0.98 -18.41 -10.02
N ASN A 223 0.06 -17.46 -10.11
CA ASN A 223 -1.07 -17.49 -11.02
C ASN A 223 -0.86 -16.47 -12.13
N ALA A 224 -1.04 -16.86 -13.37
CA ALA A 224 -0.93 -15.95 -14.51
C ALA A 224 -2.15 -16.08 -15.42
N ASP A 225 -2.61 -14.94 -15.91
CA ASP A 225 -3.72 -14.85 -16.84
C ASP A 225 -3.72 -13.47 -17.52
N GLU A 226 -4.39 -13.33 -18.65
CA GLU A 226 -4.57 -12.05 -19.30
C GLU A 226 -6.03 -11.61 -19.31
N THR A 227 -6.23 -10.30 -19.35
CA THR A 227 -7.53 -9.66 -19.50
C THR A 227 -7.53 -8.61 -20.60
N MET A 228 -8.70 -8.31 -21.13
CA MET A 228 -8.86 -7.30 -22.18
C MET A 228 -9.36 -5.99 -21.56
N ILE A 229 -8.68 -4.90 -21.86
CA ILE A 229 -9.03 -3.54 -21.45
C ILE A 229 -9.50 -2.75 -22.68
N ARG A 230 -10.68 -2.15 -22.57
CA ARG A 230 -11.26 -1.37 -23.66
C ARG A 230 -10.49 -0.07 -23.90
N THR A 231 -10.12 0.20 -25.16
CA THR A 231 -9.49 1.43 -25.60
C THR A 231 -10.51 2.43 -26.19
N LYS A 232 -10.13 3.71 -26.28
CA LYS A 232 -10.97 4.71 -26.96
C LYS A 232 -10.93 4.53 -28.48
N LYS A 233 -12.04 4.92 -29.14
CA LYS A 233 -12.18 4.79 -30.61
C LYS A 233 -10.98 5.30 -31.42
N GLY A 234 -10.42 6.45 -31.05
CA GLY A 234 -9.28 7.04 -31.76
C GLY A 234 -7.96 6.26 -31.71
N ASN A 235 -7.84 5.31 -30.78
CA ASN A 235 -6.65 4.47 -30.63
C ASN A 235 -6.84 3.03 -31.17
N ARG A 236 -7.96 2.78 -31.83
CA ARG A 236 -8.25 1.46 -32.40
C ARG A 236 -7.47 1.23 -33.68
N LYS A 237 -6.65 0.21 -33.70
CA LYS A 237 -6.08 -0.32 -34.96
C LYS A 237 -7.08 -1.30 -35.57
N LYS A 238 -7.56 -0.99 -36.80
CA LYS A 238 -8.37 -1.90 -37.64
C LYS A 238 -9.37 -2.81 -36.89
N GLY A 239 -10.31 -2.19 -36.18
CA GLY A 239 -11.40 -2.92 -35.51
C GLY A 239 -11.10 -3.50 -34.14
N ALA A 240 -9.88 -3.40 -33.61
CA ALA A 240 -9.57 -3.85 -32.26
C ALA A 240 -9.96 -2.80 -31.22
N ASP A 241 -10.94 -3.13 -30.39
CA ASP A 241 -11.49 -2.25 -29.35
C ASP A 241 -10.78 -2.47 -28.01
N TYR A 242 -9.85 -3.39 -27.92
CA TYR A 242 -9.25 -3.88 -26.69
C TYR A 242 -7.76 -4.06 -26.82
N GLU A 243 -7.06 -3.87 -25.69
CA GLU A 243 -5.66 -4.25 -25.52
C GLU A 243 -5.55 -5.32 -24.45
N TYR A 244 -4.62 -6.25 -24.61
CA TYR A 244 -4.36 -7.31 -23.63
C TYR A 244 -3.45 -6.82 -22.53
N VAL A 245 -3.85 -7.11 -21.28
CA VAL A 245 -3.06 -6.89 -20.08
C VAL A 245 -2.81 -8.24 -19.42
N TRP A 246 -1.55 -8.59 -19.29
CA TRP A 246 -1.08 -9.83 -18.69
C TRP A 246 -0.72 -9.58 -17.23
N ASN A 247 -1.23 -10.43 -16.35
CA ASN A 247 -1.02 -10.32 -14.92
C ASN A 247 -0.38 -11.59 -14.36
N VAL A 248 0.62 -11.43 -13.49
CA VAL A 248 1.21 -12.53 -12.72
C VAL A 248 1.12 -12.19 -11.24
N MET A 249 0.51 -13.08 -10.47
CA MET A 249 0.25 -12.88 -9.05
C MET A 249 0.78 -14.02 -8.21
N ASP A 250 1.26 -13.70 -7.02
CA ASP A 250 1.53 -14.71 -6.02
C ASP A 250 0.24 -15.34 -5.49
N ASN A 251 0.20 -16.65 -5.44
CA ASN A 251 -1.00 -17.40 -5.05
C ASN A 251 -1.42 -17.14 -3.60
N LYS A 252 -0.47 -17.06 -2.67
CA LYS A 252 -0.74 -16.94 -1.23
C LYS A 252 -1.00 -15.50 -0.81
N THR A 253 -0.07 -14.61 -1.09
CA THR A 253 -0.10 -13.21 -0.62
C THR A 253 -0.98 -12.30 -1.46
N LYS A 254 -1.33 -12.75 -2.69
CA LYS A 254 -2.05 -11.96 -3.71
C LYS A 254 -1.26 -10.75 -4.20
N PHE A 255 0.06 -10.74 -4.00
CA PHE A 255 0.93 -9.70 -4.52
C PHE A 255 1.00 -9.77 -6.03
N LEU A 256 0.71 -8.66 -6.71
CA LEU A 256 0.78 -8.54 -8.16
C LEU A 256 2.25 -8.33 -8.56
N LEU A 257 2.90 -9.39 -9.01
CA LEU A 257 4.31 -9.40 -9.40
C LEU A 257 4.53 -8.64 -10.70
N ALA A 258 3.70 -8.90 -11.71
CA ALA A 258 3.77 -8.23 -13.01
C ALA A 258 2.39 -7.85 -13.52
N SER A 259 2.33 -6.73 -14.28
CA SER A 259 1.14 -6.30 -15.01
C SER A 259 1.59 -5.57 -16.29
N VAL A 260 1.56 -6.26 -17.43
CA VAL A 260 2.14 -5.81 -18.70
C VAL A 260 1.07 -5.68 -19.77
N ASN A 261 1.02 -4.53 -20.42
CA ASN A 261 0.19 -4.32 -21.59
C ASN A 261 0.94 -4.74 -22.86
N SER A 262 0.38 -5.65 -23.64
CA SER A 262 0.93 -6.08 -24.94
C SER A 262 0.26 -5.41 -26.15
N GLY A 263 -0.63 -4.44 -25.92
CA GLY A 263 -1.43 -3.87 -26.98
C GLY A 263 -2.46 -4.86 -27.52
N HIS A 264 -2.63 -4.90 -28.85
CA HIS A 264 -3.62 -5.76 -29.50
C HIS A 264 -3.14 -7.20 -29.75
N GLY A 265 -1.87 -7.49 -29.48
CA GLY A 265 -1.28 -8.81 -29.67
C GLY A 265 -1.46 -9.72 -28.47
N ARG A 266 -1.58 -11.03 -28.73
CA ARG A 266 -1.55 -12.10 -27.76
C ARG A 266 -0.59 -13.18 -28.24
N SER A 267 0.67 -13.14 -27.78
CA SER A 267 1.72 -14.03 -28.27
C SER A 267 2.52 -14.69 -27.14
N SER A 268 3.32 -15.71 -27.50
CA SER A 268 4.24 -16.33 -26.53
C SER A 268 5.36 -15.36 -26.07
N LYS A 269 5.66 -14.33 -26.88
CA LYS A 269 6.61 -13.28 -26.48
C LYS A 269 6.03 -12.40 -25.36
N ASP A 270 4.73 -12.11 -25.44
CA ASP A 270 4.04 -11.35 -24.38
C ASP A 270 3.98 -12.14 -23.07
N ALA A 271 3.69 -13.46 -23.18
CA ALA A 271 3.78 -14.36 -22.04
C ALA A 271 5.20 -14.41 -21.45
N GLN A 272 6.23 -14.41 -22.28
CA GLN A 272 7.63 -14.32 -21.85
C GLN A 272 7.90 -13.01 -21.11
N ASN A 273 7.54 -11.86 -21.68
CA ASN A 273 7.78 -10.54 -21.11
C ASN A 273 7.16 -10.39 -19.70
N VAL A 274 5.93 -10.88 -19.49
CA VAL A 274 5.30 -10.79 -18.19
C VAL A 274 5.95 -11.73 -17.17
N MET A 275 6.43 -12.89 -17.57
CA MET A 275 7.17 -13.82 -16.69
C MET A 275 8.53 -13.25 -16.31
N GLU A 276 9.22 -12.58 -17.24
CA GLU A 276 10.48 -11.89 -16.99
C GLU A 276 10.30 -10.76 -15.98
N GLU A 277 9.26 -9.90 -16.15
CA GLU A 277 8.95 -8.84 -15.18
C GLU A 277 8.61 -9.42 -13.80
N ALA A 278 7.86 -10.51 -13.73
CA ALA A 278 7.52 -11.17 -12.46
C ALA A 278 8.76 -11.75 -11.77
N TYR A 279 9.68 -12.34 -12.54
CA TYR A 279 10.94 -12.86 -12.02
C TYR A 279 11.84 -11.73 -11.50
N GLU A 280 11.98 -10.63 -12.24
CA GLU A 280 12.74 -9.46 -11.81
C GLU A 280 12.19 -8.88 -10.49
N GLN A 281 10.85 -8.79 -10.36
CA GLN A 281 10.20 -8.30 -9.15
C GLN A 281 10.41 -9.21 -7.94
N ASN A 282 10.41 -10.53 -8.14
CA ASN A 282 10.53 -11.52 -7.05
C ASN A 282 11.97 -11.91 -6.73
N GLY A 283 12.86 -11.91 -7.73
CA GLY A 283 14.24 -12.37 -7.62
C GLY A 283 14.41 -13.90 -7.46
N LYS A 284 13.31 -14.68 -7.46
CA LYS A 284 13.34 -16.14 -7.27
C LYS A 284 12.46 -16.84 -8.31
N ILE A 285 12.92 -18.02 -8.76
CA ILE A 285 12.16 -18.87 -9.68
C ILE A 285 11.04 -19.57 -8.88
N PRO A 286 9.77 -19.53 -9.34
CA PRO A 286 8.68 -20.23 -8.67
C PRO A 286 8.79 -21.74 -8.90
N TYR A 287 8.30 -22.53 -7.96
CA TYR A 287 8.15 -23.98 -8.15
C TYR A 287 7.04 -24.30 -9.16
N GLN A 288 5.92 -23.57 -9.12
CA GLN A 288 4.75 -23.81 -9.96
C GLN A 288 4.16 -22.51 -10.51
N ILE A 289 3.74 -22.57 -11.78
CA ILE A 289 2.93 -21.52 -12.41
C ILE A 289 1.63 -22.12 -12.90
N ILE A 290 0.51 -21.52 -12.51
CA ILE A 290 -0.85 -21.90 -12.86
C ILE A 290 -1.37 -20.90 -13.90
N THR A 291 -1.86 -21.40 -15.03
CA THR A 291 -2.42 -20.56 -16.11
C THR A 291 -3.70 -21.18 -16.68
N ASP A 292 -4.36 -20.46 -17.60
CA ASP A 292 -5.33 -21.06 -18.51
C ASP A 292 -4.64 -21.97 -19.55
N ARG A 293 -5.41 -22.47 -20.54
CA ARG A 293 -4.91 -23.36 -21.62
C ARG A 293 -4.26 -22.64 -22.79
N TYR A 294 -4.05 -21.34 -22.72
CA TYR A 294 -3.37 -20.67 -23.83
C TYR A 294 -1.93 -21.20 -24.01
N SER A 295 -1.64 -21.72 -25.20
CA SER A 295 -0.36 -22.38 -25.51
C SER A 295 0.86 -21.44 -25.43
N GLY A 296 0.64 -20.13 -25.55
CA GLY A 296 1.68 -19.12 -25.42
C GLY A 296 2.37 -19.13 -24.06
N TYR A 297 1.67 -19.49 -22.98
CA TYR A 297 2.25 -19.59 -21.63
C TYR A 297 3.34 -20.66 -21.55
N GLN A 298 3.10 -21.84 -22.11
CA GLN A 298 4.10 -22.93 -22.10
C GLN A 298 5.40 -22.47 -22.73
N LYS A 299 5.34 -21.82 -23.90
CA LYS A 299 6.50 -21.31 -24.60
C LYS A 299 7.16 -20.14 -23.85
N GLY A 300 6.38 -19.23 -23.29
CA GLY A 300 6.87 -18.10 -22.49
C GLY A 300 7.63 -18.56 -21.25
N ILE A 301 7.03 -19.45 -20.46
CA ILE A 301 7.65 -20.05 -19.25
C ILE A 301 8.95 -20.78 -19.62
N ALA A 302 8.92 -21.60 -20.69
CA ALA A 302 10.09 -22.33 -21.14
C ALA A 302 11.26 -21.41 -21.49
N LYS A 303 10.99 -20.30 -22.18
CA LYS A 303 12.01 -19.32 -22.56
C LYS A 303 12.56 -18.55 -21.37
N THR A 304 11.68 -18.05 -20.48
CA THR A 304 12.07 -17.25 -19.31
C THR A 304 12.93 -18.03 -18.34
N PHE A 305 12.52 -19.26 -18.01
CA PHE A 305 13.15 -20.04 -16.95
C PHE A 305 14.10 -21.14 -17.47
N ARG A 306 14.41 -21.14 -18.80
CA ARG A 306 15.19 -22.19 -19.45
C ARG A 306 14.69 -23.60 -19.13
N ASN A 307 13.37 -23.78 -19.21
CA ASN A 307 12.63 -24.96 -18.76
C ASN A 307 12.53 -26.01 -19.91
N TRP A 308 13.68 -26.49 -20.38
CA TRP A 308 13.78 -27.42 -21.50
C TRP A 308 14.22 -28.81 -21.05
N GLY A 309 13.70 -29.85 -21.68
CA GLY A 309 14.12 -31.21 -21.45
C GLY A 309 13.58 -31.85 -20.16
N ALA A 310 14.32 -32.82 -19.60
CA ALA A 310 13.93 -33.59 -18.42
C ALA A 310 14.02 -32.80 -17.11
N GLU A 311 14.95 -31.85 -17.01
CA GLU A 311 15.11 -31.00 -15.81
C GLU A 311 14.25 -29.75 -15.90
N ARG A 312 12.97 -29.90 -15.59
CA ARG A 312 12.06 -28.76 -15.54
C ARG A 312 12.16 -28.04 -14.18
N LYS A 313 12.67 -26.82 -14.21
CA LYS A 313 12.80 -25.96 -13.02
C LYS A 313 11.44 -25.44 -12.50
N VAL A 314 10.45 -25.32 -13.39
CA VAL A 314 9.13 -24.78 -13.10
C VAL A 314 8.05 -25.78 -13.54
N LYS A 315 7.17 -26.16 -12.63
CA LYS A 315 5.99 -26.96 -12.93
C LYS A 315 4.91 -26.06 -13.55
N HIS A 316 4.66 -26.18 -14.85
CA HIS A 316 3.53 -25.49 -15.49
C HIS A 316 2.25 -26.33 -15.34
N THR A 317 1.20 -25.72 -14.79
CA THR A 317 -0.13 -26.34 -14.63
C THR A 317 -1.16 -25.52 -15.41
N SER A 318 -1.63 -26.09 -16.52
CA SER A 318 -2.68 -25.49 -17.34
C SER A 318 -4.04 -26.01 -16.90
N ILE A 319 -4.99 -25.14 -16.58
CA ILE A 319 -6.30 -25.48 -16.02
C ILE A 319 -7.41 -25.20 -17.01
N LEU A 320 -8.37 -26.13 -17.12
CA LEU A 320 -9.67 -25.89 -17.77
C LEU A 320 -10.76 -25.84 -16.70
N GLY A 321 -11.43 -24.70 -16.59
CA GLY A 321 -12.57 -24.51 -15.69
C GLY A 321 -12.22 -24.51 -14.21
N LYS A 322 -13.22 -24.44 -13.36
CA LYS A 322 -13.08 -24.38 -11.89
C LYS A 322 -12.85 -25.78 -11.31
N ARG A 323 -11.61 -26.20 -11.15
CA ARG A 323 -11.29 -27.34 -10.29
C ARG A 323 -11.19 -26.89 -8.85
N LYS A 324 -11.71 -27.68 -7.89
CA LYS A 324 -11.79 -27.27 -6.47
C LYS A 324 -10.41 -27.06 -5.81
N GLU A 325 -9.41 -27.86 -6.17
CA GLU A 325 -8.10 -27.87 -5.50
C GLU A 325 -7.05 -26.96 -6.13
N ILE A 326 -7.01 -26.88 -7.46
CA ILE A 326 -6.08 -26.01 -8.20
C ILE A 326 -6.91 -25.12 -9.12
N ASN A 327 -6.86 -23.82 -8.92
CA ASN A 327 -7.65 -22.86 -9.67
C ASN A 327 -6.89 -21.57 -9.92
N ASN A 328 -7.41 -20.74 -10.84
CA ASN A 328 -6.86 -19.43 -11.18
C ASN A 328 -7.64 -18.27 -10.55
N ASN A 329 -8.46 -18.56 -9.53
CA ASN A 329 -9.37 -17.60 -8.89
C ASN A 329 -8.65 -16.34 -8.36
N VAL A 330 -7.36 -16.45 -8.03
CA VAL A 330 -6.57 -15.34 -7.53
C VAL A 330 -6.45 -14.23 -8.56
N VAL A 331 -6.05 -14.58 -9.78
CA VAL A 331 -5.91 -13.62 -10.87
C VAL A 331 -7.25 -13.25 -11.47
N GLU A 332 -8.23 -14.16 -11.52
CA GLU A 332 -9.60 -13.87 -11.96
C GLU A 332 -10.28 -12.81 -11.08
N ASN A 333 -10.14 -12.90 -9.75
CA ASN A 333 -10.61 -11.86 -8.83
C ASN A 333 -9.93 -10.52 -9.05
N HIS A 334 -8.63 -10.53 -9.33
CA HIS A 334 -7.90 -9.32 -9.69
C HIS A 334 -8.45 -8.70 -10.98
N HIS A 335 -8.70 -9.53 -12.01
CA HIS A 335 -9.30 -9.09 -13.27
C HIS A 335 -10.70 -8.48 -13.08
N THR A 336 -11.50 -9.00 -12.15
CA THR A 336 -12.81 -8.41 -11.83
C THR A 336 -12.64 -6.98 -11.35
N HIS A 337 -11.75 -6.73 -10.38
CA HIS A 337 -11.48 -5.38 -9.89
C HIS A 337 -10.86 -4.46 -10.95
N GLN A 338 -9.99 -5.03 -11.78
CA GLN A 338 -9.39 -4.30 -12.89
C GLN A 338 -10.43 -3.89 -13.93
N LYS A 339 -11.37 -4.78 -14.27
CA LYS A 339 -12.48 -4.49 -15.17
C LYS A 339 -13.45 -3.46 -14.58
N GLU A 340 -13.78 -3.55 -13.30
CA GLU A 340 -14.60 -2.55 -12.59
C GLU A 340 -13.95 -1.17 -12.64
N PHE A 341 -12.65 -1.10 -12.35
CA PHE A 341 -11.88 0.14 -12.46
C PHE A 341 -11.94 0.75 -13.87
N HIS A 342 -11.88 -0.05 -14.92
CA HIS A 342 -11.91 0.43 -16.30
C HIS A 342 -13.32 0.68 -16.84
N LYS A 343 -14.34 0.01 -16.31
CA LYS A 343 -15.74 0.11 -16.78
C LYS A 343 -16.25 1.55 -16.78
N VAL A 344 -16.02 2.28 -15.70
CA VAL A 344 -16.47 3.67 -15.54
C VAL A 344 -15.78 4.64 -16.51
N ARG A 345 -14.66 4.27 -17.13
CA ARG A 345 -13.86 5.12 -18.03
C ARG A 345 -14.24 5.02 -19.49
N ARG A 346 -15.12 4.08 -19.85
CA ARG A 346 -15.62 3.87 -21.22
C ARG A 346 -14.52 3.77 -22.29
N GLY A 347 -13.34 3.27 -21.90
CA GLY A 347 -12.14 3.16 -22.71
C GLY A 347 -11.03 4.13 -22.30
N VAL A 348 -9.80 3.71 -22.47
CA VAL A 348 -8.57 4.43 -22.07
C VAL A 348 -7.56 4.50 -23.22
N ASN A 349 -6.61 5.43 -23.17
CA ASN A 349 -5.55 5.55 -24.17
C ASN A 349 -4.20 5.03 -23.65
N GLU A 350 -3.91 5.32 -22.38
CA GLU A 350 -2.62 5.01 -21.76
C GLU A 350 -2.76 3.77 -20.84
N VAL A 351 -3.11 2.60 -21.44
CA VAL A 351 -3.41 1.37 -20.70
C VAL A 351 -2.29 1.01 -19.72
N GLN A 352 -1.02 0.96 -20.17
CA GLN A 352 0.09 0.62 -19.29
C GLN A 352 0.23 1.59 -18.10
N THR A 353 0.11 2.89 -18.32
CA THR A 353 0.22 3.89 -17.24
C THR A 353 -0.85 3.70 -16.17
N TYR A 354 -2.07 3.35 -16.57
CA TYR A 354 -3.13 3.05 -15.61
C TYR A 354 -2.87 1.72 -14.88
N GLN A 355 -2.30 0.72 -15.55
CA GLN A 355 -1.89 -0.53 -14.92
C GLN A 355 -0.77 -0.30 -13.90
N ASP A 356 0.21 0.53 -14.22
CA ASP A 356 1.29 0.90 -13.31
C ASP A 356 0.76 1.43 -11.97
N GLY A 357 -0.17 2.38 -12.02
CA GLY A 357 -0.76 2.92 -10.81
C GLY A 357 -1.75 1.95 -10.13
N PHE A 358 -2.47 1.13 -10.91
CA PHE A 358 -3.34 0.10 -10.35
C PHE A 358 -2.55 -0.99 -9.62
N LYS A 359 -1.36 -1.36 -10.12
CA LYS A 359 -0.42 -2.26 -9.44
C LYS A 359 0.02 -1.69 -8.09
N VAL A 360 0.37 -0.40 -8.03
CA VAL A 360 0.69 0.29 -6.76
C VAL A 360 -0.50 0.31 -5.82
N PHE A 361 -1.69 0.68 -6.30
CA PHE A 361 -2.92 0.69 -5.52
C PHE A 361 -3.24 -0.70 -4.96
N HIS A 362 -3.22 -1.74 -5.80
CA HIS A 362 -3.49 -3.11 -5.40
C HIS A 362 -2.51 -3.61 -4.34
N ASN A 363 -1.21 -3.43 -4.57
CA ASN A 363 -0.18 -4.01 -3.71
C ASN A 363 -0.02 -3.27 -2.37
N PHE A 364 -0.07 -1.93 -2.37
CA PHE A 364 0.37 -1.11 -1.23
C PHE A 364 -0.76 -0.35 -0.53
N VAL A 365 -1.93 -0.18 -1.17
CA VAL A 365 -2.99 0.67 -0.63
C VAL A 365 -4.26 -0.11 -0.31
N ARG A 366 -4.69 -0.98 -1.23
CA ARG A 366 -5.94 -1.71 -1.11
C ARG A 366 -5.82 -2.84 -0.11
N LYS A 367 -6.53 -2.74 1.00
CA LYS A 367 -6.58 -3.78 2.04
C LYS A 367 -7.59 -4.88 1.72
N GLY A 368 -7.27 -6.10 2.09
CA GLY A 368 -8.19 -7.22 2.06
C GLY A 368 -9.36 -7.01 3.03
N VAL A 369 -10.53 -7.57 2.70
CA VAL A 369 -11.73 -7.40 3.52
C VAL A 369 -11.61 -8.14 4.85
N LYS A 370 -11.07 -9.37 4.82
CA LYS A 370 -10.98 -10.26 5.99
C LYS A 370 -9.87 -9.86 6.95
N ASP A 371 -8.66 -9.78 6.46
CA ASP A 371 -7.43 -9.60 7.26
C ASP A 371 -6.98 -8.14 7.41
N LYS A 372 -7.66 -7.22 6.72
CA LYS A 372 -7.33 -5.78 6.71
C LYS A 372 -5.89 -5.46 6.30
N GLN A 373 -5.19 -6.41 5.67
CA GLN A 373 -3.82 -6.26 5.16
C GLN A 373 -3.79 -6.01 3.65
N THR A 374 -2.81 -5.25 3.20
CA THR A 374 -2.47 -5.13 1.78
C THR A 374 -1.66 -6.36 1.32
N PRO A 375 -1.62 -6.68 0.02
CA PRO A 375 -0.71 -7.71 -0.49
C PRO A 375 0.76 -7.48 -0.11
N ALA A 376 1.22 -6.23 -0.06
CA ALA A 376 2.57 -5.88 0.37
C ALA A 376 2.80 -6.24 1.85
N GLU A 377 1.86 -5.92 2.74
CA GLU A 377 1.95 -6.30 4.16
C GLU A 377 2.00 -7.82 4.36
N ARG A 378 1.27 -8.60 3.55
CA ARG A 378 1.36 -10.08 3.55
C ARG A 378 2.72 -10.60 3.06
N CYS A 379 3.43 -9.82 2.26
CA CYS A 379 4.80 -10.13 1.82
C CYS A 379 5.88 -9.61 2.80
N GLY A 380 5.50 -9.17 4.00
CA GLY A 380 6.44 -8.59 4.96
C GLY A 380 6.88 -7.15 4.64
N ILE A 381 6.23 -6.48 3.66
CA ILE A 381 6.52 -5.09 3.31
C ILE A 381 5.55 -4.20 4.10
N GLY A 382 6.04 -3.58 5.17
CA GLY A 382 5.25 -2.62 5.94
C GLY A 382 5.37 -1.20 5.38
N VAL A 383 4.22 -0.49 5.35
CA VAL A 383 4.19 0.93 4.98
C VAL A 383 3.61 1.70 6.17
N LYS A 384 4.43 2.56 6.82
CA LYS A 384 3.97 3.42 7.91
C LYS A 384 3.14 4.59 7.37
N GLY A 385 2.13 5.00 8.14
CA GLY A 385 1.31 6.17 7.83
C GLY A 385 0.42 5.98 6.60
N ASN A 386 0.25 7.03 5.81
CA ASN A 386 -0.54 6.98 4.59
C ASN A 386 0.24 6.30 3.46
N SER A 387 -0.24 5.14 3.01
CA SER A 387 0.44 4.34 1.98
C SER A 387 0.72 5.10 0.68
N TRP A 388 -0.23 5.90 0.19
CA TRP A 388 -0.03 6.72 -1.00
C TRP A 388 1.07 7.76 -0.79
N GLU A 389 1.05 8.47 0.35
CA GLU A 389 2.03 9.52 0.67
C GLU A 389 3.44 8.91 0.81
N THR A 390 3.56 7.80 1.48
CA THR A 390 4.82 7.06 1.64
C THR A 390 5.38 6.61 0.29
N MET A 391 4.57 5.97 -0.54
CA MET A 391 5.00 5.53 -1.88
C MET A 391 5.39 6.72 -2.76
N LEU A 392 4.64 7.81 -2.71
CA LEU A 392 4.92 9.02 -3.47
C LEU A 392 6.24 9.68 -3.05
N LEU A 393 6.44 9.93 -1.76
CA LEU A 393 7.63 10.61 -1.25
C LEU A 393 8.90 9.78 -1.47
N ASN A 394 8.83 8.47 -1.21
CA ASN A 394 9.96 7.58 -1.44
C ASN A 394 10.31 7.44 -2.93
N SER A 395 9.30 7.41 -3.81
CA SER A 395 9.54 7.38 -5.25
C SER A 395 10.25 8.63 -5.76
N ILE A 396 9.96 9.81 -5.19
CA ILE A 396 10.63 11.07 -5.56
C ILE A 396 12.06 11.09 -5.03
N LYS A 397 12.31 10.61 -3.82
CA LYS A 397 13.66 10.49 -3.28
C LYS A 397 14.52 9.55 -4.11
N ASN A 398 14.00 8.39 -4.46
CA ASN A 398 14.69 7.41 -5.31
C ASN A 398 15.08 8.02 -6.68
N GLN A 399 14.19 8.81 -7.32
CA GLN A 399 14.52 9.49 -8.57
C GLN A 399 15.66 10.51 -8.44
N LYS A 400 15.81 11.18 -7.28
CA LYS A 400 16.92 12.11 -7.05
C LYS A 400 18.24 11.34 -6.95
N VAL A 401 18.28 10.28 -6.17
CA VAL A 401 19.46 9.42 -6.01
C VAL A 401 19.93 8.85 -7.36
N LEU A 402 19.02 8.33 -8.17
CA LEU A 402 19.35 7.79 -9.50
C LEU A 402 19.91 8.86 -10.46
N LYS A 403 19.48 10.12 -10.35
CA LYS A 403 20.04 11.22 -11.16
C LYS A 403 21.42 11.64 -10.70
N GLU A 404 21.67 11.64 -9.40
CA GLU A 404 22.99 11.96 -8.85
C GLU A 404 24.04 10.91 -9.26
N VAL A 405 23.66 9.62 -9.22
CA VAL A 405 24.54 8.50 -9.66
C VAL A 405 24.80 8.53 -11.17
N SER A 406 23.88 9.04 -12.01
CA SER A 406 24.05 9.12 -13.46
C SER A 406 24.83 10.34 -13.95
N HIS A 407 25.19 11.27 -13.06
CA HIS A 407 25.91 12.52 -13.37
C HIS A 407 27.25 12.64 -12.61
N GLY A 408 27.62 11.65 -11.81
CA GLY A 408 28.94 11.46 -11.21
C GLY A 408 29.71 10.33 -11.92
#